data_0beb52669162e182ec2984cfc35859aa
#
_entry.id   0beb52669162e182ec2984cfc35859aa
#
_cell.length_a   1.000
_cell.length_b   1.000
_cell.length_c   1.000
_cell.angle_alpha   90.00
_cell.angle_beta   90.00
_cell.angle_gamma   90.00
#
_symmetry.space_group_name_H-M   'P 1'
#
loop_
_entity.id
_entity.type
_entity.pdbx_description
1 polymer ?
#
loop_
_entity_poly.entity_id
_entity_poly.type
_entity_poly.pdbx_seq_one_letter_code
_entity_poly.pdbx_strand_id
1 'polypeptide(L)'
;AGVSEGKILAHMQKIIFENGGDYPANEFIIGSGHNALLCRYQSEKRILSNPDQLTIEWAGTYKHYHSAMFRTIPIGKANPKHYKMYDACFEALTNCEKKLIPGNTVGEVFDTHAETFDNLGYKKSRMNACGYSLGATFSPNWMDVPPMIFSGNPLILKPGMVFFMHMILM
;
A
#
# COMPACT_ATOMS: atom_id res chain seq x y z
N ALA A 1 3.54 21.02 -6.72
CA ALA A 1 4.43 21.16 -7.90
C ALA A 1 5.73 21.87 -7.49
N GLY A 2 6.81 21.64 -8.24
CA GLY A 2 8.12 22.27 -7.98
C GLY A 2 8.95 21.63 -6.85
N VAL A 3 8.46 20.56 -6.22
CA VAL A 3 9.19 19.82 -5.20
C VAL A 3 9.72 18.53 -5.80
N SER A 4 10.95 18.14 -5.48
CA SER A 4 11.51 16.88 -5.94
C SER A 4 11.03 15.70 -5.06
N GLU A 5 10.91 14.52 -5.65
CA GLU A 5 10.65 13.26 -4.94
C GLU A 5 11.61 13.06 -3.78
N GLY A 6 12.92 13.32 -3.99
CA GLY A 6 13.94 13.18 -2.97
C GLY A 6 13.74 14.11 -1.77
N LYS A 7 13.21 15.33 -1.96
CA LYS A 7 12.86 16.22 -0.83
C LYS A 7 11.69 15.68 -0.02
N ILE A 8 10.70 15.09 -0.69
CA ILE A 8 9.55 14.46 -0.02
C ILE A 8 10.04 13.26 0.81
N LEU A 9 10.85 12.40 0.20
CA LEU A 9 11.44 11.23 0.87
C LEU A 9 12.26 11.63 2.10
N ALA A 10 13.13 12.63 1.97
CA ALA A 10 13.92 13.13 3.08
C ALA A 10 13.04 13.67 4.23
N HIS A 11 11.94 14.35 3.90
CA HIS A 11 11.00 14.86 4.89
C HIS A 11 10.24 13.74 5.62
N MET A 12 9.83 12.70 4.87
CA MET A 12 9.17 11.53 5.47
C MET A 12 10.10 10.81 6.47
N GLN A 13 11.35 10.55 6.07
CA GLN A 13 12.35 9.93 6.94
C GLN A 13 12.67 10.80 8.16
N LYS A 14 12.85 12.10 7.96
CA LYS A 14 13.07 13.07 9.04
C LYS A 14 11.98 12.98 10.11
N ILE A 15 10.70 12.99 9.72
CA ILE A 15 9.57 12.91 10.66
C ILE A 15 9.62 11.63 11.48
N ILE A 16 9.95 10.49 10.87
CA ILE A 16 10.03 9.21 11.57
C ILE A 16 11.14 9.27 12.64
N PHE A 17 12.34 9.69 12.27
CA PHE A 17 13.48 9.73 13.21
C PHE A 17 13.31 10.78 14.28
N GLU A 18 12.79 11.97 13.97
CA GLU A 18 12.52 13.02 14.96
C GLU A 18 11.50 12.60 16.03
N ASN A 19 10.62 11.63 15.69
CA ASN A 19 9.65 11.07 16.64
C ASN A 19 10.11 9.75 17.27
N GLY A 20 11.40 9.44 17.21
CA GLY A 20 11.98 8.27 17.86
C GLY A 20 11.74 6.95 17.13
N GLY A 21 11.41 7.02 15.85
CA GLY A 21 11.26 5.85 15.01
C GLY A 21 12.60 5.27 14.56
N ASP A 22 12.55 4.03 14.09
CA ASP A 22 13.71 3.29 13.59
C ASP A 22 13.78 3.28 12.07
N TYR A 23 14.88 2.74 11.51
CA TYR A 23 14.96 2.45 10.09
C TYR A 23 13.91 1.41 9.69
N PRO A 24 13.14 1.66 8.61
CA PRO A 24 12.26 0.65 8.08
C PRO A 24 13.06 -0.51 7.49
N ALA A 25 12.50 -1.71 7.54
CA ALA A 25 13.14 -2.91 7.00
C ALA A 25 13.10 -2.97 5.46
N ASN A 26 12.42 -2.03 4.82
CA ASN A 26 12.36 -1.86 3.37
C ASN A 26 12.47 -0.38 3.04
N GLU A 27 13.02 -0.07 1.88
CA GLU A 27 13.07 1.31 1.38
C GLU A 27 11.66 1.81 1.04
N PHE A 28 11.43 3.11 1.25
CA PHE A 28 10.18 3.74 0.86
C PHE A 28 10.08 3.80 -0.66
N ILE A 29 8.87 3.62 -1.15
CA ILE A 29 8.56 3.78 -2.58
C ILE A 29 8.00 5.18 -2.76
N ILE A 30 8.59 5.92 -3.68
CA ILE A 30 8.10 7.23 -4.08
C ILE A 30 8.29 7.39 -5.59
N GLY A 31 7.19 7.60 -6.29
CA GLY A 31 7.20 7.80 -7.74
C GLY A 31 6.14 8.78 -8.18
N SER A 32 6.47 9.64 -9.14
CA SER A 32 5.55 10.61 -9.71
C SER A 32 5.45 10.47 -11.24
N GLY A 33 4.33 10.90 -11.81
CA GLY A 33 4.05 10.74 -13.23
C GLY A 33 4.05 9.28 -13.66
N HIS A 34 4.81 8.93 -14.68
CA HIS A 34 4.94 7.55 -15.16
C HIS A 34 5.54 6.60 -14.11
N ASN A 35 6.42 7.10 -13.26
CA ASN A 35 7.06 6.31 -12.21
C ASN A 35 6.11 5.95 -11.07
N ALA A 36 4.97 6.62 -10.95
CA ALA A 36 3.92 6.28 -9.99
C ALA A 36 3.28 4.89 -10.21
N LEU A 37 3.52 4.27 -11.37
CA LEU A 37 3.06 2.93 -11.70
C LEU A 37 4.07 1.84 -11.36
N LEU A 38 5.27 2.20 -10.93
CA LEU A 38 6.35 1.25 -10.69
C LEU A 38 6.34 0.78 -9.24
N CYS A 39 6.04 -0.50 -9.04
CA CYS A 39 6.26 -1.15 -7.75
C CYS A 39 7.77 -1.18 -7.42
N ARG A 40 8.12 -0.86 -6.18
CA ARG A 40 9.51 -0.80 -5.67
C ARG A 40 10.39 0.22 -6.39
N TYR A 41 9.79 1.25 -7.00
CA TYR A 41 10.52 2.36 -7.56
C TYR A 41 11.09 3.23 -6.44
N GLN A 42 12.38 3.47 -6.52
CA GLN A 42 13.08 4.41 -5.66
C GLN A 42 13.07 5.80 -6.31
N SER A 43 13.11 6.85 -5.50
CA SER A 43 13.14 8.22 -6.00
C SER A 43 14.35 8.49 -6.90
N GLU A 44 14.13 8.93 -8.13
CA GLU A 44 15.14 9.46 -9.04
C GLU A 44 15.24 11.00 -8.98
N LYS A 45 14.65 11.62 -7.98
CA LYS A 45 14.68 13.07 -7.79
C LYS A 45 13.86 13.85 -8.83
N ARG A 46 12.89 13.21 -9.50
CA ARG A 46 11.98 13.91 -10.40
C ARG A 46 11.32 15.09 -9.66
N ILE A 47 11.15 16.20 -10.34
CA ILE A 47 10.43 17.37 -9.81
C ILE A 47 8.96 17.23 -10.19
N LEU A 48 8.06 17.32 -9.21
CA LEU A 48 6.62 17.20 -9.42
C LEU A 48 6.10 18.38 -10.24
N SER A 49 5.32 18.08 -11.28
CA SER A 49 4.64 19.06 -12.13
C SER A 49 3.22 19.37 -11.63
N ASN A 50 2.46 20.15 -12.40
CA ASN A 50 1.05 20.41 -12.18
C ASN A 50 0.34 20.48 -13.56
N PRO A 51 -0.54 19.54 -13.90
CA PRO A 51 -0.98 18.39 -13.09
C PRO A 51 0.06 17.26 -12.97
N ASP A 52 -0.03 16.46 -11.93
CA ASP A 52 0.81 15.27 -11.70
C ASP A 52 0.11 14.25 -10.81
N GLN A 53 0.74 13.10 -10.60
CA GLN A 53 0.35 12.08 -9.63
C GLN A 53 1.59 11.64 -8.86
N LEU A 54 1.46 11.55 -7.55
CA LEU A 54 2.47 11.01 -6.65
C LEU A 54 1.94 9.74 -6.00
N THR A 55 2.67 8.65 -6.10
CA THR A 55 2.42 7.41 -5.36
C THR A 55 3.53 7.24 -4.34
N ILE A 56 3.14 6.99 -3.09
CA ILE A 56 4.05 6.78 -1.97
C ILE A 56 3.65 5.54 -1.18
N GLU A 57 4.65 4.75 -0.80
CA GLU A 57 4.53 3.66 0.16
C GLU A 57 5.64 3.79 1.19
N TRP A 58 5.28 3.76 2.46
CA TRP A 58 6.22 3.91 3.58
C TRP A 58 5.74 3.16 4.80
N ALA A 59 6.62 3.01 5.77
CA ALA A 59 6.25 2.52 7.09
C ALA A 59 6.83 3.42 8.20
N GLY A 60 6.00 3.78 9.16
CA GLY A 60 6.48 4.21 10.46
C GLY A 60 6.99 2.99 11.19
N THR A 61 8.19 3.08 11.77
CA THR A 61 8.86 1.94 12.39
C THR A 61 9.25 2.30 13.83
N TYR A 62 8.91 1.43 14.77
CA TYR A 62 9.31 1.56 16.17
C TYR A 62 9.60 0.19 16.76
N LYS A 63 10.81 0.00 17.32
CA LYS A 63 11.30 -1.30 17.84
C LYS A 63 11.11 -2.43 16.82
N HIS A 64 11.41 -2.12 15.54
CA HIS A 64 11.25 -3.01 14.39
C HIS A 64 9.82 -3.39 14.02
N TYR A 65 8.80 -2.94 14.74
CA TYR A 65 7.41 -3.05 14.31
C TYR A 65 7.08 -1.98 13.26
N HIS A 66 6.43 -2.39 12.20
CA HIS A 66 6.11 -1.54 11.06
C HIS A 66 4.62 -1.21 10.99
N SER A 67 4.32 0.06 10.69
CA SER A 67 2.99 0.51 10.32
C SER A 67 3.05 1.03 8.87
N ALA A 68 2.79 0.13 7.93
CA ALA A 68 2.90 0.43 6.52
C ALA A 68 1.68 1.19 5.99
N MET A 69 1.91 2.06 5.01
CA MET A 69 0.88 2.87 4.40
C MET A 69 1.19 3.12 2.92
N PHE A 70 0.16 3.07 2.07
CA PHE A 70 0.24 3.36 0.65
C PHE A 70 -0.75 4.46 0.28
N ARG A 71 -0.33 5.45 -0.49
CA ARG A 71 -1.19 6.55 -0.94
C ARG A 71 -0.87 7.00 -2.35
N THR A 72 -1.92 7.29 -3.10
CA THR A 72 -1.85 8.01 -4.37
C THR A 72 -2.39 9.42 -4.17
N ILE A 73 -1.59 10.43 -4.49
CA ILE A 73 -1.88 11.84 -4.23
C ILE A 73 -1.88 12.59 -5.57
N PRO A 74 -3.02 13.11 -6.01
CA PRO A 74 -3.05 13.97 -7.19
C PRO A 74 -2.45 15.35 -6.87
N ILE A 75 -1.66 15.87 -7.78
CA ILE A 75 -1.11 17.23 -7.73
C ILE A 75 -1.86 18.09 -8.74
N GLY A 76 -2.59 19.07 -8.25
CA GLY A 76 -3.50 19.86 -9.09
C GLY A 76 -4.77 19.08 -9.46
N LYS A 77 -5.22 19.23 -10.71
CA LYS A 77 -6.46 18.60 -11.17
C LYS A 77 -6.25 17.10 -11.44
N ALA A 78 -6.90 16.24 -10.67
CA ALA A 78 -6.88 14.81 -10.91
C ALA A 78 -7.69 14.43 -12.18
N ASN A 79 -7.26 13.34 -12.81
CA ASN A 79 -8.07 12.71 -13.86
C ASN A 79 -9.35 12.14 -13.22
N PRO A 80 -10.56 12.40 -13.76
CA PRO A 80 -11.81 11.83 -13.24
C PRO A 80 -11.83 10.31 -13.12
N LYS A 81 -11.04 9.62 -13.95
CA LYS A 81 -10.87 8.17 -13.88
C LYS A 81 -10.22 7.74 -12.55
N HIS A 82 -9.30 8.53 -12.01
CA HIS A 82 -8.63 8.23 -10.75
C HIS A 82 -9.60 8.28 -9.55
N TYR A 83 -10.59 9.18 -9.56
CA TYR A 83 -11.62 9.20 -8.53
C TYR A 83 -12.46 7.92 -8.54
N LYS A 84 -12.86 7.44 -9.73
CA LYS A 84 -13.61 6.17 -9.86
C LYS A 84 -12.78 4.97 -9.38
N MET A 85 -11.48 4.96 -9.68
CA MET A 85 -10.57 3.92 -9.19
C MET A 85 -10.39 4.00 -7.67
N TYR A 86 -10.31 5.21 -7.11
CA TYR A 86 -10.25 5.42 -5.67
C TYR A 86 -11.51 4.89 -4.97
N ASP A 87 -12.69 5.23 -5.48
CA ASP A 87 -13.96 4.76 -4.92
C ASP A 87 -14.04 3.22 -4.94
N ALA A 88 -13.61 2.59 -6.05
CA ALA A 88 -13.52 1.14 -6.15
C ALA A 88 -12.53 0.53 -5.14
N CYS A 89 -11.36 1.16 -4.95
CA CYS A 89 -10.38 0.73 -3.94
C CYS A 89 -10.94 0.87 -2.52
N PHE A 90 -11.65 1.94 -2.24
CA PHE A 90 -12.26 2.17 -0.93
C PHE A 90 -13.37 1.15 -0.63
N GLU A 91 -14.21 0.85 -1.62
CA GLU A 91 -15.22 -0.20 -1.51
C GLU A 91 -14.59 -1.57 -1.26
N ALA A 92 -13.56 -1.92 -2.02
CA ALA A 92 -12.84 -3.18 -1.86
C ALA A 92 -12.22 -3.30 -0.47
N LEU A 93 -11.58 -2.23 0.03
CA LEU A 93 -11.02 -2.20 1.39
C LEU A 93 -12.11 -2.42 2.44
N THR A 94 -13.21 -1.68 2.36
CA THR A 94 -14.34 -1.78 3.30
C THR A 94 -14.94 -3.18 3.32
N ASN A 95 -15.04 -3.84 2.16
CA ASN A 95 -15.55 -5.21 2.08
C ASN A 95 -14.55 -6.23 2.65
N CYS A 96 -13.25 -6.06 2.39
CA CYS A 96 -12.20 -6.89 2.97
C CYS A 96 -12.14 -6.77 4.49
N GLU A 97 -12.28 -5.57 5.05
CA GLU A 97 -12.29 -5.34 6.51
C GLU A 97 -13.39 -6.15 7.20
N LYS A 98 -14.56 -6.29 6.59
CA LYS A 98 -15.65 -7.14 7.11
C LYS A 98 -15.31 -8.62 7.15
N LYS A 99 -14.32 -9.06 6.37
CA LYS A 99 -13.83 -10.44 6.30
C LYS A 99 -12.58 -10.67 7.16
N LEU A 100 -11.89 -9.64 7.57
CA LEU A 100 -10.73 -9.70 8.47
C LEU A 100 -11.16 -9.98 9.93
N ILE A 101 -11.87 -11.09 10.14
CA ILE A 101 -12.35 -11.53 11.46
C ILE A 101 -11.78 -12.91 11.80
N PRO A 102 -11.51 -13.18 13.08
CA PRO A 102 -11.02 -14.48 13.51
C PRO A 102 -11.94 -15.62 13.07
N GLY A 103 -11.33 -16.70 12.56
CA GLY A 103 -12.03 -17.87 12.05
C GLY A 103 -12.17 -17.93 10.53
N ASN A 104 -12.17 -16.80 9.83
CA ASN A 104 -12.10 -16.77 8.37
C ASN A 104 -10.68 -17.12 7.90
N THR A 105 -10.55 -17.53 6.66
CA THR A 105 -9.23 -17.70 6.03
C THR A 105 -8.73 -16.40 5.39
N VAL A 106 -7.42 -16.28 5.25
CA VAL A 106 -6.79 -15.18 4.51
C VAL A 106 -7.23 -15.19 3.04
N GLY A 107 -7.47 -16.39 2.47
CA GLY A 107 -7.98 -16.55 1.11
C GLY A 107 -9.36 -15.92 0.91
N GLU A 108 -10.28 -16.07 1.87
CA GLU A 108 -11.63 -15.45 1.80
C GLU A 108 -11.55 -13.92 1.77
N VAL A 109 -10.55 -13.31 2.42
CA VAL A 109 -10.32 -11.87 2.34
C VAL A 109 -9.92 -11.47 0.92
N PHE A 110 -9.01 -12.22 0.29
CA PHE A 110 -8.63 -11.98 -1.10
C PHE A 110 -9.79 -12.20 -2.07
N ASP A 111 -10.56 -13.27 -1.89
CA ASP A 111 -11.69 -13.58 -2.78
C ASP A 111 -12.72 -12.45 -2.74
N THR A 112 -12.94 -11.83 -1.58
CA THR A 112 -13.77 -10.62 -1.44
C THR A 112 -13.19 -9.42 -2.19
N HIS A 113 -11.87 -9.21 -2.13
CA HIS A 113 -11.18 -8.18 -2.93
C HIS A 113 -11.37 -8.42 -4.42
N ALA A 114 -11.16 -9.66 -4.87
CA ALA A 114 -11.28 -10.03 -6.26
C ALA A 114 -12.72 -9.84 -6.77
N GLU A 115 -13.70 -10.35 -6.03
CA GLU A 115 -15.12 -10.22 -6.38
C GLU A 115 -15.55 -8.75 -6.47
N THR A 116 -15.15 -7.92 -5.52
CA THR A 116 -15.50 -6.50 -5.54
C THR A 116 -14.95 -5.81 -6.79
N PHE A 117 -13.67 -5.98 -7.09
CA PHE A 117 -13.09 -5.36 -8.27
C PHE A 117 -13.60 -5.94 -9.59
N ASP A 118 -13.85 -7.25 -9.64
CA ASP A 118 -14.37 -7.92 -10.85
C ASP A 118 -15.78 -7.41 -11.16
N ASN A 119 -16.64 -7.25 -10.16
CA ASN A 119 -17.99 -6.69 -10.29
C ASN A 119 -17.98 -5.22 -10.71
N LEU A 120 -16.98 -4.45 -10.31
CA LEU A 120 -16.78 -3.05 -10.73
C LEU A 120 -16.05 -2.91 -12.08
N GLY A 121 -15.73 -4.03 -12.75
CA GLY A 121 -15.11 -4.03 -14.08
C GLY A 121 -13.58 -3.88 -14.06
N TYR A 122 -12.92 -4.04 -12.92
CA TYR A 122 -11.46 -3.88 -12.75
C TYR A 122 -10.68 -5.20 -12.72
N LYS A 123 -11.26 -6.30 -13.18
CA LYS A 123 -10.61 -7.63 -13.19
C LYS A 123 -9.21 -7.65 -13.78
N LYS A 124 -8.99 -6.89 -14.86
CA LYS A 124 -7.69 -6.82 -15.55
C LYS A 124 -6.69 -5.85 -14.90
N SER A 125 -7.17 -5.01 -14.00
CA SER A 125 -6.38 -3.95 -13.35
C SER A 125 -6.03 -4.27 -11.90
N ARG A 126 -6.73 -5.20 -11.25
CA ARG A 126 -6.44 -5.59 -9.87
C ARG A 126 -5.23 -6.51 -9.76
N MET A 127 -4.57 -6.46 -8.62
CA MET A 127 -3.45 -7.35 -8.29
C MET A 127 -3.95 -8.76 -7.93
N ASN A 128 -3.01 -9.73 -7.94
CA ASN A 128 -3.24 -11.11 -7.50
C ASN A 128 -2.98 -11.33 -6.00
N ALA A 129 -2.71 -10.26 -5.27
CA ALA A 129 -2.64 -10.20 -3.82
C ALA A 129 -3.12 -8.82 -3.37
N CYS A 130 -3.72 -8.72 -2.19
CA CYS A 130 -4.28 -7.47 -1.68
C CYS A 130 -3.72 -7.04 -0.32
N GLY A 131 -2.61 -7.60 0.09
CA GLY A 131 -1.97 -7.26 1.35
C GLY A 131 -1.02 -8.34 1.85
N TYR A 132 -0.47 -8.10 3.03
CA TYR A 132 0.45 -9.03 3.71
C TYR A 132 0.49 -8.75 5.22
N SER A 133 1.01 -9.71 5.99
CA SER A 133 1.16 -9.55 7.43
C SER A 133 2.26 -8.56 7.80
N LEU A 134 2.08 -7.87 8.91
CA LEU A 134 3.06 -6.98 9.52
C LEU A 134 3.44 -7.48 10.91
N GLY A 135 4.72 -7.28 11.26
CA GLY A 135 5.26 -7.64 12.56
C GLY A 135 6.56 -6.89 12.87
N ALA A 136 7.37 -7.46 13.74
CA ALA A 136 8.74 -7.01 13.98
C ALA A 136 9.65 -7.65 12.92
N THR A 137 10.13 -6.88 11.98
CA THR A 137 10.92 -7.35 10.85
C THR A 137 12.21 -6.55 10.65
N PHE A 138 13.15 -7.16 9.95
CA PHE A 138 14.47 -6.60 9.66
C PHE A 138 14.70 -6.56 8.16
N SER A 139 15.60 -5.65 7.72
CA SER A 139 15.99 -5.58 6.32
C SER A 139 16.27 -6.99 5.74
N PRO A 140 15.88 -7.25 4.50
CA PRO A 140 15.48 -6.30 3.45
C PRO A 140 13.97 -6.14 3.26
N ASN A 141 13.12 -6.59 4.17
CA ASN A 141 11.69 -6.57 3.96
C ASN A 141 10.88 -6.37 5.24
N TRP A 142 9.88 -5.50 5.21
CA TRP A 142 8.98 -5.31 6.33
C TRP A 142 7.77 -6.25 6.35
N MET A 143 7.53 -7.03 5.31
CA MET A 143 6.52 -8.09 5.36
C MET A 143 6.95 -9.14 6.38
N ASP A 144 6.07 -9.47 7.32
CA ASP A 144 6.28 -10.58 8.23
C ASP A 144 6.10 -11.92 7.50
N VAL A 145 6.72 -12.97 8.03
CA VAL A 145 6.72 -14.29 7.37
C VAL A 145 5.50 -15.09 7.78
N PRO A 146 4.99 -15.82 6.85
CA PRO A 146 4.37 -15.52 5.59
C PRO A 146 2.95 -15.09 5.87
N PRO A 147 2.13 -14.67 5.18
CA PRO A 147 1.93 -14.74 3.78
C PRO A 147 1.32 -13.48 3.20
N MET A 148 1.44 -13.35 1.93
CA MET A 148 0.58 -12.43 1.18
C MET A 148 -0.88 -12.92 1.22
N ILE A 149 -1.81 -11.98 1.17
CA ILE A 149 -3.25 -12.22 1.08
C ILE A 149 -3.59 -12.52 -0.38
N PHE A 150 -3.73 -13.81 -0.72
CA PHE A 150 -3.99 -14.30 -2.08
C PHE A 150 -5.07 -15.40 -2.08
N SER A 151 -5.65 -15.69 -3.23
CA SER A 151 -6.72 -16.69 -3.37
C SER A 151 -6.27 -18.08 -2.93
N GLY A 152 -7.14 -18.75 -2.16
CA GLY A 152 -6.87 -20.10 -1.67
C GLY A 152 -5.86 -20.19 -0.54
N ASN A 153 -5.42 -19.06 0.06
CA ASN A 153 -4.56 -19.10 1.23
C ASN A 153 -5.31 -19.68 2.45
N PRO A 154 -4.89 -20.85 2.97
CA PRO A 154 -5.65 -21.58 4.00
C PRO A 154 -5.40 -21.05 5.42
N LEU A 155 -4.54 -20.03 5.60
CA LEU A 155 -4.25 -19.50 6.94
C LEU A 155 -5.52 -18.95 7.59
N ILE A 156 -5.84 -19.48 8.76
CA ILE A 156 -6.98 -19.02 9.57
C ILE A 156 -6.57 -17.77 10.34
N LEU A 157 -7.37 -16.72 10.22
CA LEU A 157 -7.22 -15.48 10.96
C LEU A 157 -7.40 -15.71 12.47
N LYS A 158 -6.52 -15.13 13.27
CA LYS A 158 -6.54 -15.20 14.74
C LYS A 158 -6.47 -13.80 15.34
N PRO A 159 -7.00 -13.60 16.56
CA PRO A 159 -6.84 -12.33 17.26
C PRO A 159 -5.36 -11.96 17.42
N GLY A 160 -5.05 -10.68 17.25
CA GLY A 160 -3.69 -10.15 17.37
C GLY A 160 -2.86 -10.18 16.07
N MET A 161 -3.34 -10.81 15.01
CA MET A 161 -2.71 -10.69 13.68
C MET A 161 -2.90 -9.29 13.12
N VAL A 162 -1.83 -8.74 12.53
CA VAL A 162 -1.82 -7.41 11.91
C VAL A 162 -1.49 -7.54 10.43
N PHE A 163 -2.24 -6.85 9.60
CA PHE A 163 -2.06 -6.88 8.14
C PHE A 163 -1.97 -5.47 7.57
N PHE A 164 -1.13 -5.31 6.56
CA PHE A 164 -1.20 -4.20 5.65
C PHE A 164 -2.09 -4.57 4.46
N MET A 165 -3.17 -3.82 4.31
CA MET A 165 -4.10 -3.99 3.19
C MET A 165 -3.80 -2.94 2.12
N HIS A 166 -3.52 -3.38 0.89
CA HIS A 166 -3.29 -2.46 -0.20
C HIS A 166 -4.20 -2.76 -1.39
N MET A 167 -5.11 -1.84 -1.66
CA MET A 167 -6.01 -1.89 -2.81
C MET A 167 -5.40 -1.14 -3.98
N ILE A 168 -4.82 -1.89 -4.93
CA ILE A 168 -4.09 -1.32 -6.06
C ILE A 168 -4.80 -1.67 -7.36
N LEU A 169 -5.03 -0.63 -8.18
CA LEU A 169 -5.49 -0.72 -9.56
C LEU A 169 -4.46 -0.08 -10.49
N MET A 170 -4.05 -0.81 -11.55
CA MET A 170 -3.08 -0.35 -12.55
C MET A 170 -3.63 -0.53 -13.98
#